data_dcfcc55c10f447d564b123a8fefaa8e9
#
_entry.id   dcfcc55c10f447d564b123a8fefaa8e9
#
_cell.length_a   1.000
_cell.length_b   1.000
_cell.length_c   1.000
_cell.angle_alpha   90.00
_cell.angle_beta   90.00
_cell.angle_gamma   90.00
#
_symmetry.space_group_name_H-M   'P 1'
#
loop_
_entity.id
_entity.type
_entity.pdbx_description
1 polymer ?
#
loop_
_entity_poly.entity_id
_entity_poly.type
_entity_poly.pdbx_seq_one_letter_code
_entity_poly.pdbx_strand_id
1 'polypeptide(L)'
;MRWMNMKFRWTILLALCTLVVLPRQLSAQGCDNPIPTCGELPEPVSLSFVQSLEVACLNSPYVSVLEFMTNGNVVNTGPVTVDVGGITCQTDGVDDVIECVVVKPDPQFFCDVSLYEIVGACSETAGSFSIQTSDLLPNTTYLILIGTAHDPSLTPCNLTVYLSGPAVSIDACCTTNIVPGQSINLTVTGGDEDLGYTWFPNYGLSSTTGSEVIASPGVTTTYSVSGFFGGCQYTDAVTVSVGNPLGIPTSFTPNGDLINDLWSIDGLTQYNTADVRIFDRWGQLVYRSVGYAQPWNGKNGGTDVPVGTYYYAIDLNDPLSVDFETITGFISIIR
;
A
#
# COMPACT_ATOMS: atom_id res chain seq x y z
N MET A 1 22.30 57.17 -39.13
CA MET A 1 21.25 56.14 -38.90
C MET A 1 21.62 55.34 -37.63
N ARG A 2 20.90 55.59 -36.56
CA ARG A 2 21.13 54.98 -35.22
C ARG A 2 20.25 53.74 -35.10
N TRP A 3 20.84 52.57 -34.91
CA TRP A 3 20.11 51.35 -34.53
C TRP A 3 20.03 51.27 -33.01
N MET A 4 18.80 51.25 -32.50
CA MET A 4 18.51 51.16 -31.09
C MET A 4 18.29 49.70 -30.71
N ASN A 5 19.22 49.14 -29.92
CA ASN A 5 19.14 47.81 -29.36
C ASN A 5 18.09 47.78 -28.22
N MET A 6 16.97 47.13 -28.44
CA MET A 6 15.95 46.87 -27.43
C MET A 6 16.16 45.47 -26.87
N LYS A 7 16.77 45.40 -25.66
CA LYS A 7 16.89 44.17 -24.91
C LYS A 7 15.52 43.85 -24.28
N PHE A 8 14.85 42.83 -24.78
CA PHE A 8 13.67 42.24 -24.13
C PHE A 8 14.14 41.40 -22.94
N ARG A 9 13.88 41.83 -21.73
CA ARG A 9 14.00 41.05 -20.50
C ARG A 9 12.71 40.23 -20.36
N TRP A 10 12.81 38.91 -20.56
CA TRP A 10 11.76 37.99 -20.18
C TRP A 10 11.86 37.74 -18.66
N THR A 11 10.96 38.34 -17.93
CA THR A 11 10.67 37.97 -16.52
C THR A 11 9.70 36.81 -16.56
N ILE A 12 10.20 35.59 -16.30
CA ILE A 12 9.35 34.42 -16.08
C ILE A 12 8.71 34.60 -14.68
N LEU A 13 7.46 35.02 -14.66
CA LEU A 13 6.62 34.88 -13.48
C LEU A 13 6.23 33.40 -13.34
N LEU A 14 6.91 32.69 -12.44
CA LEU A 14 6.41 31.41 -11.92
C LEU A 14 5.17 31.70 -11.05
N ALA A 15 4.00 31.63 -11.65
CA ALA A 15 2.75 31.53 -10.91
C ALA A 15 2.71 30.14 -10.25
N LEU A 16 3.08 30.07 -8.97
CA LEU A 16 2.70 28.93 -8.12
C LEU A 16 1.18 28.90 -8.05
N CYS A 17 0.56 28.08 -8.88
CA CYS A 17 -0.83 27.72 -8.74
C CYS A 17 -0.92 26.72 -7.56
N THR A 18 -0.99 27.24 -6.34
CA THR A 18 -1.44 26.45 -5.20
C THR A 18 -2.90 26.10 -5.47
N LEU A 19 -3.14 24.87 -5.93
CA LEU A 19 -4.47 24.29 -5.89
C LEU A 19 -4.87 24.23 -4.41
N VAL A 20 -5.59 25.24 -3.96
CA VAL A 20 -6.37 25.15 -2.73
C VAL A 20 -7.52 24.20 -3.07
N VAL A 21 -7.35 22.93 -2.75
CA VAL A 21 -8.45 21.97 -2.71
C VAL A 21 -9.31 22.44 -1.53
N LEU A 22 -10.28 23.31 -1.82
CA LEU A 22 -11.34 23.60 -0.87
C LEU A 22 -12.07 22.27 -0.63
N PRO A 23 -12.22 21.83 0.63
CA PRO A 23 -13.06 20.68 0.91
C PRO A 23 -14.45 20.95 0.31
N ARG A 24 -14.84 20.11 -0.65
CA ARG A 24 -16.22 20.10 -1.10
C ARG A 24 -17.03 19.66 0.11
N GLN A 25 -17.80 20.56 0.69
CA GLN A 25 -18.87 20.16 1.59
C GLN A 25 -19.92 19.45 0.73
N LEU A 26 -19.90 18.12 0.82
CA LEU A 26 -20.95 17.30 0.23
C LEU A 26 -22.15 17.45 1.16
N SER A 27 -23.24 18.01 0.66
CA SER A 27 -24.52 18.03 1.36
C SER A 27 -25.23 16.72 1.14
N ALA A 28 -25.67 16.07 2.21
CA ALA A 28 -26.40 14.83 2.15
C ALA A 28 -27.69 15.01 1.32
N GLN A 29 -27.90 14.11 0.38
CA GLN A 29 -29.11 14.05 -0.45
C GLN A 29 -29.86 12.75 -0.11
N GLY A 30 -31.06 12.58 -0.63
CA GLY A 30 -31.83 11.37 -0.40
C GLY A 30 -31.31 10.16 -1.19
N CYS A 31 -32.01 9.04 -1.10
CA CYS A 31 -31.63 7.80 -1.79
C CYS A 31 -31.56 7.95 -3.34
N ASP A 32 -32.26 8.92 -3.92
CA ASP A 32 -32.21 9.20 -5.38
C ASP A 32 -30.86 9.80 -5.83
N ASN A 33 -30.11 10.36 -4.90
CA ASN A 33 -28.81 10.97 -5.17
C ASN A 33 -27.95 10.92 -3.89
N PRO A 34 -27.52 9.73 -3.46
CA PRO A 34 -26.71 9.56 -2.27
C PRO A 34 -25.35 10.22 -2.43
N ILE A 35 -24.69 10.51 -1.32
CA ILE A 35 -23.31 11.03 -1.32
C ILE A 35 -22.34 9.88 -1.53
N PRO A 36 -21.56 9.88 -2.62
CA PRO A 36 -20.47 8.91 -2.78
C PRO A 36 -19.46 9.06 -1.65
N THR A 37 -19.15 7.99 -0.95
CA THR A 37 -18.18 7.95 0.16
C THR A 37 -17.07 6.98 -0.19
N CYS A 38 -15.83 7.45 -0.10
CA CYS A 38 -14.65 6.68 -0.41
C CYS A 38 -13.99 6.15 0.86
N GLY A 39 -13.31 5.01 0.77
CA GLY A 39 -12.40 4.55 1.82
C GLY A 39 -11.13 5.37 1.88
N GLU A 40 -10.26 5.06 2.83
CA GLU A 40 -8.91 5.61 3.06
C GLU A 40 -8.82 7.04 3.62
N LEU A 41 -9.81 7.90 3.42
CA LEU A 41 -9.80 9.26 3.99
C LEU A 41 -11.12 9.57 4.69
N PRO A 42 -11.10 10.27 5.83
CA PRO A 42 -12.31 10.74 6.48
C PRO A 42 -13.05 11.75 5.59
N GLU A 43 -14.29 11.45 5.24
CA GLU A 43 -15.14 12.34 4.45
C GLU A 43 -15.97 13.23 5.37
N PRO A 44 -15.87 14.57 5.24
CA PRO A 44 -16.72 15.49 5.99
C PRO A 44 -18.14 15.47 5.40
N VAL A 45 -19.12 15.16 6.24
CA VAL A 45 -20.54 15.10 5.88
C VAL A 45 -21.28 16.17 6.63
N SER A 46 -22.07 16.97 5.91
CA SER A 46 -23.03 17.90 6.51
C SER A 46 -24.44 17.34 6.32
N LEU A 47 -25.10 17.06 7.43
CA LEU A 47 -26.47 16.58 7.43
C LEU A 47 -27.40 17.77 7.15
N SER A 48 -27.63 18.08 5.89
CA SER A 48 -28.43 19.25 5.48
C SER A 48 -29.71 18.89 4.73
N PHE A 49 -29.86 17.63 4.35
CA PHE A 49 -31.04 17.15 3.60
C PHE A 49 -31.89 16.19 4.43
N VAL A 50 -33.18 16.24 4.17
CA VAL A 50 -34.20 15.53 4.93
C VAL A 50 -34.96 14.59 4.02
N GLN A 51 -34.82 13.31 4.24
CA GLN A 51 -35.74 12.32 3.74
C GLN A 51 -36.27 11.51 4.93
N SER A 52 -37.57 11.37 5.05
CA SER A 52 -38.15 10.42 6.00
C SER A 52 -38.01 9.01 5.43
N LEU A 53 -37.15 8.22 6.01
CA LEU A 53 -36.96 6.80 5.69
C LEU A 53 -37.28 5.99 6.96
N GLU A 54 -38.32 5.18 6.92
CA GLU A 54 -38.62 4.23 7.97
C GLU A 54 -37.82 2.93 7.73
N VAL A 55 -36.64 2.85 8.30
CA VAL A 55 -35.81 1.64 8.30
C VAL A 55 -35.87 0.99 9.68
N ALA A 56 -35.93 -0.32 9.73
CA ALA A 56 -36.28 -1.12 10.92
C ALA A 56 -35.54 -0.79 12.23
N CYS A 57 -34.40 -0.09 12.16
CA CYS A 57 -33.62 0.27 13.35
C CYS A 57 -33.26 1.76 13.45
N LEU A 58 -33.74 2.61 12.53
CA LEU A 58 -33.67 4.06 12.63
C LEU A 58 -35.00 4.59 13.14
N ASN A 59 -34.98 5.30 14.26
CA ASN A 59 -36.13 5.97 14.83
C ASN A 59 -36.21 7.45 14.44
N SER A 60 -35.14 7.94 13.81
CA SER A 60 -35.01 9.34 13.43
C SER A 60 -35.88 9.68 12.22
N PRO A 61 -36.62 10.80 12.25
CA PRO A 61 -37.44 11.24 11.12
C PRO A 61 -36.63 11.84 9.98
N TYR A 62 -35.37 12.16 10.20
CA TYR A 62 -34.49 12.81 9.25
C TYR A 62 -33.27 11.93 8.96
N VAL A 63 -33.17 11.43 7.73
CA VAL A 63 -32.12 10.49 7.32
C VAL A 63 -31.33 11.04 6.15
N SER A 64 -30.03 11.07 6.27
CA SER A 64 -29.08 11.34 5.19
C SER A 64 -28.52 10.04 4.66
N VAL A 65 -28.33 9.97 3.33
CA VAL A 65 -27.93 8.75 2.64
C VAL A 65 -26.55 8.96 2.00
N LEU A 66 -25.61 8.12 2.39
CA LEU A 66 -24.31 8.01 1.74
C LEU A 66 -24.25 6.67 1.03
N GLU A 67 -23.42 6.56 0.00
CA GLU A 67 -23.19 5.31 -0.71
C GLU A 67 -21.71 4.98 -0.81
N PHE A 68 -21.38 3.72 -0.78
CA PHE A 68 -20.07 3.21 -1.15
C PHE A 68 -20.22 1.92 -1.97
N MET A 69 -19.20 1.64 -2.77
CA MET A 69 -19.12 0.42 -3.55
C MET A 69 -17.98 -0.45 -3.03
N THR A 70 -18.20 -1.76 -2.98
CA THR A 70 -17.17 -2.72 -2.66
C THR A 70 -16.29 -3.01 -3.86
N ASN A 71 -15.04 -3.41 -3.60
CA ASN A 71 -14.08 -3.79 -4.63
C ASN A 71 -14.52 -5.06 -5.40
N GLY A 72 -13.82 -5.33 -6.53
CA GLY A 72 -14.08 -6.48 -7.41
C GLY A 72 -13.47 -7.80 -6.94
N ASN A 73 -12.83 -7.84 -5.77
CA ASN A 73 -12.12 -9.02 -5.32
C ASN A 73 -13.09 -10.13 -4.88
N VAL A 74 -13.33 -11.10 -5.74
CA VAL A 74 -14.27 -12.21 -5.53
C VAL A 74 -13.85 -13.18 -4.41
N VAL A 75 -12.60 -13.12 -3.96
CA VAL A 75 -12.07 -14.10 -2.97
C VAL A 75 -12.21 -13.59 -1.55
N ASN A 76 -12.11 -12.27 -1.33
CA ASN A 76 -12.13 -11.67 0.00
C ASN A 76 -12.64 -10.23 -0.06
N THR A 77 -13.94 -10.04 -0.21
CA THR A 77 -14.48 -8.71 0.08
C THR A 77 -14.35 -8.39 1.56
N GLY A 78 -14.67 -9.33 2.45
CA GLY A 78 -14.60 -9.13 3.89
C GLY A 78 -15.57 -8.07 4.43
N PRO A 79 -15.46 -7.74 5.71
CA PRO A 79 -16.27 -6.70 6.34
C PRO A 79 -15.71 -5.29 6.03
N VAL A 80 -16.59 -4.30 6.17
CA VAL A 80 -16.26 -2.87 6.22
C VAL A 80 -16.50 -2.36 7.63
N THR A 81 -15.59 -1.53 8.12
CA THR A 81 -15.80 -0.73 9.32
C THR A 81 -16.14 0.69 8.90
N VAL A 82 -17.27 1.18 9.40
CA VAL A 82 -17.75 2.55 9.21
C VAL A 82 -17.52 3.30 10.52
N ASP A 83 -16.55 4.19 10.56
CA ASP A 83 -16.25 5.04 11.69
C ASP A 83 -16.93 6.39 11.51
N VAL A 84 -17.77 6.77 12.48
CA VAL A 84 -18.45 8.07 12.53
C VAL A 84 -17.90 8.87 13.69
N GLY A 85 -17.44 10.09 13.40
CA GLY A 85 -16.81 10.93 14.41
C GLY A 85 -16.96 12.42 14.12
N GLY A 86 -16.43 13.25 15.03
CA GLY A 86 -16.45 14.70 14.86
C GLY A 86 -17.87 15.30 14.83
N ILE A 87 -18.84 14.65 15.49
CA ILE A 87 -20.24 15.06 15.48
C ILE A 87 -20.35 16.41 16.17
N THR A 88 -20.89 17.40 15.44
CA THR A 88 -21.14 18.76 15.93
C THR A 88 -22.43 19.29 15.35
N CYS A 89 -23.41 19.58 16.19
CA CYS A 89 -24.64 20.26 15.81
C CYS A 89 -24.58 21.74 16.22
N GLN A 90 -25.11 22.64 15.39
CA GLN A 90 -24.86 24.09 15.51
C GLN A 90 -25.65 24.79 16.63
N THR A 91 -26.49 24.08 17.37
CA THR A 91 -27.35 24.67 18.40
C THR A 91 -27.01 24.12 19.78
N ASP A 92 -26.56 25.01 20.71
CA ASP A 92 -26.29 24.64 22.09
C ASP A 92 -27.52 24.02 22.77
N GLY A 93 -27.33 22.89 23.42
CA GLY A 93 -28.39 22.18 24.16
C GLY A 93 -29.26 21.26 23.29
N VAL A 94 -28.91 21.06 22.03
CA VAL A 94 -29.50 20.03 21.17
C VAL A 94 -28.80 18.70 21.45
N ASP A 95 -29.57 17.63 21.46
CA ASP A 95 -29.06 16.28 21.57
C ASP A 95 -28.32 15.90 20.26
N ASP A 96 -27.01 15.69 20.36
CA ASP A 96 -26.14 15.30 19.24
C ASP A 96 -26.23 13.81 18.92
N VAL A 97 -27.28 13.12 19.35
CA VAL A 97 -27.49 11.70 19.06
C VAL A 97 -27.68 11.48 17.57
N ILE A 98 -26.81 10.63 17.04
CA ILE A 98 -26.85 10.18 15.67
C ILE A 98 -27.13 8.68 15.65
N GLU A 99 -28.09 8.29 14.82
CA GLU A 99 -28.36 6.89 14.48
C GLU A 99 -27.66 6.55 13.17
N CYS A 100 -27.14 5.33 13.05
CA CYS A 100 -26.49 4.87 11.84
C CYS A 100 -26.71 3.40 11.60
N VAL A 101 -26.93 3.04 10.32
CA VAL A 101 -27.00 1.65 9.87
C VAL A 101 -26.45 1.52 8.46
N VAL A 102 -25.87 0.36 8.17
CA VAL A 102 -25.42 0.01 6.81
C VAL A 102 -26.39 -1.00 6.22
N VAL A 103 -26.83 -0.72 5.00
CA VAL A 103 -27.80 -1.55 4.28
C VAL A 103 -27.37 -1.83 2.85
N LYS A 104 -27.81 -2.95 2.31
CA LYS A 104 -27.75 -3.27 0.90
C LYS A 104 -29.09 -2.94 0.24
N PRO A 105 -29.17 -1.99 -0.69
CA PRO A 105 -30.40 -1.69 -1.41
C PRO A 105 -30.68 -2.77 -2.47
N ASP A 106 -31.96 -2.87 -2.89
CA ASP A 106 -32.30 -3.64 -4.10
C ASP A 106 -31.83 -2.88 -5.34
N PRO A 107 -31.09 -3.49 -6.25
CA PRO A 107 -30.51 -2.78 -7.41
C PRO A 107 -31.59 -2.30 -8.43
N GLN A 108 -32.80 -2.83 -8.41
CA GLN A 108 -33.89 -2.39 -9.29
C GLN A 108 -34.79 -1.37 -8.61
N PHE A 109 -34.90 -1.42 -7.29
CA PHE A 109 -35.75 -0.55 -6.46
C PHE A 109 -34.92 0.12 -5.37
N PHE A 110 -33.92 0.88 -5.79
CA PHE A 110 -32.87 1.42 -4.95
C PHE A 110 -33.35 2.24 -3.73
N CYS A 111 -34.50 2.90 -3.85
CA CYS A 111 -35.13 3.69 -2.78
C CYS A 111 -36.29 2.99 -2.09
N ASP A 112 -36.54 1.72 -2.35
CA ASP A 112 -37.56 0.97 -1.63
C ASP A 112 -37.00 0.40 -0.34
N VAL A 113 -37.21 1.12 0.76
CA VAL A 113 -36.70 0.77 2.09
C VAL A 113 -37.19 -0.60 2.61
N SER A 114 -38.34 -1.08 2.09
CA SER A 114 -38.88 -2.37 2.45
C SER A 114 -38.02 -3.54 1.94
N LEU A 115 -37.18 -3.28 0.97
CA LEU A 115 -36.27 -4.23 0.33
C LEU A 115 -34.83 -4.10 0.83
N TYR A 116 -34.55 -3.20 1.78
CA TYR A 116 -33.22 -3.03 2.32
C TYR A 116 -32.82 -4.21 3.21
N GLU A 117 -31.65 -4.78 2.90
CA GLU A 117 -31.01 -5.80 3.72
C GLU A 117 -30.00 -5.15 4.67
N ILE A 118 -30.21 -5.28 5.99
CA ILE A 118 -29.28 -4.76 7.00
C ILE A 118 -28.05 -5.63 7.03
N VAL A 119 -26.86 -5.03 6.82
CA VAL A 119 -25.58 -5.75 6.78
C VAL A 119 -24.64 -5.39 7.93
N GLY A 120 -25.00 -4.42 8.77
CA GLY A 120 -24.26 -3.99 9.97
C GLY A 120 -25.17 -3.81 11.16
N ALA A 121 -24.60 -3.71 12.36
CA ALA A 121 -25.38 -3.39 13.55
C ALA A 121 -25.89 -1.95 13.50
N CYS A 122 -27.08 -1.69 14.04
CA CYS A 122 -27.53 -0.33 14.27
C CYS A 122 -26.76 0.29 15.43
N SER A 123 -26.41 1.56 15.32
CA SER A 123 -25.77 2.32 16.38
C SER A 123 -26.56 3.61 16.63
N GLU A 124 -26.66 4.01 17.90
CA GLU A 124 -27.30 5.24 18.36
C GLU A 124 -26.45 5.82 19.48
N THR A 125 -25.86 7.00 19.26
CA THR A 125 -24.97 7.63 20.25
C THR A 125 -24.74 9.12 19.97
N ALA A 126 -24.43 9.87 21.02
CA ALA A 126 -24.01 11.25 20.95
C ALA A 126 -22.50 11.44 20.74
N GLY A 127 -21.73 10.35 20.70
CA GLY A 127 -20.27 10.40 20.52
C GLY A 127 -19.81 9.67 19.26
N SER A 128 -18.51 9.63 19.04
CA SER A 128 -17.92 8.83 17.97
C SER A 128 -18.17 7.36 18.18
N PHE A 129 -18.45 6.62 17.12
CA PHE A 129 -18.72 5.19 17.14
C PHE A 129 -18.26 4.50 15.85
N SER A 130 -18.21 3.17 15.89
CA SER A 130 -17.87 2.33 14.74
C SER A 130 -18.92 1.26 14.53
N ILE A 131 -19.28 1.02 13.28
CA ILE A 131 -20.14 -0.09 12.85
C ILE A 131 -19.29 -1.03 12.00
N GLN A 132 -19.28 -2.31 12.35
CA GLN A 132 -18.69 -3.36 11.52
C GLN A 132 -19.80 -4.10 10.79
N THR A 133 -19.66 -4.25 9.48
CA THR A 133 -20.58 -5.04 8.66
C THR A 133 -20.27 -6.54 8.75
N SER A 134 -21.20 -7.39 8.28
CA SER A 134 -20.86 -8.75 7.86
C SER A 134 -19.96 -8.71 6.61
N ASP A 135 -19.52 -9.88 6.14
CA ASP A 135 -18.84 -9.99 4.85
C ASP A 135 -19.75 -9.49 3.73
N LEU A 136 -19.22 -8.59 2.90
CA LEU A 136 -19.94 -7.93 1.84
C LEU A 136 -19.73 -8.64 0.49
N LEU A 137 -20.69 -8.47 -0.42
CA LEU A 137 -20.57 -8.98 -1.79
C LEU A 137 -19.65 -8.09 -2.63
N PRO A 138 -18.89 -8.65 -3.58
CA PRO A 138 -18.03 -7.87 -4.47
C PRO A 138 -18.85 -7.04 -5.46
N ASN A 139 -18.26 -5.94 -5.96
CA ASN A 139 -18.85 -5.03 -6.95
C ASN A 139 -20.30 -4.64 -6.62
N THR A 140 -20.59 -4.41 -5.34
CA THR A 140 -21.93 -4.17 -4.84
C THR A 140 -22.00 -2.81 -4.15
N THR A 141 -23.03 -2.03 -4.46
CA THR A 141 -23.30 -0.76 -3.79
C THR A 141 -24.04 -0.99 -2.47
N TYR A 142 -23.57 -0.30 -1.43
CA TYR A 142 -24.17 -0.26 -0.10
C TYR A 142 -24.47 1.17 0.30
N LEU A 143 -25.46 1.34 1.17
CA LEU A 143 -25.84 2.63 1.72
C LEU A 143 -25.50 2.70 3.20
N ILE A 144 -25.03 3.86 3.62
CA ILE A 144 -24.90 4.25 5.02
C ILE A 144 -26.02 5.25 5.28
N LEU A 145 -26.95 4.86 6.13
CA LEU A 145 -28.07 5.69 6.52
C LEU A 145 -27.74 6.33 7.87
N ILE A 146 -27.72 7.68 7.90
CA ILE A 146 -27.41 8.46 9.10
C ILE A 146 -28.63 9.25 9.48
N GLY A 147 -29.20 8.92 10.63
CA GLY A 147 -30.39 9.53 11.18
C GLY A 147 -30.09 10.56 12.26
N THR A 148 -30.91 11.62 12.31
CA THR A 148 -30.92 12.61 13.40
C THR A 148 -32.35 12.93 13.80
N ALA A 149 -32.57 13.19 15.10
CA ALA A 149 -33.88 13.58 15.65
C ALA A 149 -34.26 15.02 15.31
N HIS A 150 -33.29 15.84 14.96
CA HIS A 150 -33.47 17.27 14.69
C HIS A 150 -33.50 17.56 13.20
N ASP A 151 -34.35 18.53 12.81
CA ASP A 151 -34.42 19.02 11.44
C ASP A 151 -33.08 19.62 11.02
N PRO A 152 -32.33 19.02 10.09
CA PRO A 152 -31.02 19.53 9.68
C PRO A 152 -31.07 20.92 9.00
N SER A 153 -32.24 21.34 8.52
CA SER A 153 -32.42 22.68 7.96
C SER A 153 -32.44 23.78 9.02
N LEU A 154 -32.79 23.42 10.25
CA LEU A 154 -32.84 24.31 11.42
C LEU A 154 -31.61 24.14 12.31
N THR A 155 -31.14 22.91 12.42
CA THR A 155 -30.01 22.52 13.28
C THR A 155 -29.07 21.63 12.46
N PRO A 156 -28.24 22.20 11.58
CA PRO A 156 -27.33 21.41 10.77
C PRO A 156 -26.26 20.75 11.64
N CYS A 157 -26.08 19.46 11.46
CA CYS A 157 -25.02 18.66 12.09
C CYS A 157 -23.93 18.35 11.08
N ASN A 158 -22.69 18.47 11.50
CA ASN A 158 -21.52 18.05 10.75
C ASN A 158 -20.88 16.83 11.44
N LEU A 159 -20.37 15.92 10.66
CA LEU A 159 -19.66 14.73 11.14
C LEU A 159 -18.62 14.30 10.09
N THR A 160 -17.78 13.37 10.47
CA THR A 160 -16.88 12.69 9.54
C THR A 160 -17.25 11.21 9.45
N VAL A 161 -17.23 10.68 8.25
CA VAL A 161 -17.37 9.25 7.98
C VAL A 161 -16.07 8.74 7.40
N TYR A 162 -15.57 7.64 7.95
CA TYR A 162 -14.38 6.96 7.46
C TYR A 162 -14.71 5.48 7.23
N LEU A 163 -14.37 4.99 6.04
CA LEU A 163 -14.53 3.59 5.67
C LEU A 163 -13.18 2.89 5.65
N SER A 164 -13.11 1.74 6.27
CA SER A 164 -11.92 0.90 6.26
C SER A 164 -12.28 -0.57 6.14
N GLY A 165 -11.34 -1.36 5.67
CA GLY A 165 -11.51 -2.81 5.55
C GLY A 165 -11.23 -3.32 4.13
N PRO A 166 -11.07 -4.64 3.99
CA PRO A 166 -10.63 -5.24 2.73
C PRO A 166 -11.62 -5.04 1.57
N ALA A 167 -12.91 -4.82 1.85
CA ALA A 167 -13.90 -4.61 0.81
C ALA A 167 -13.87 -3.19 0.20
N VAL A 168 -13.19 -2.24 0.85
CA VAL A 168 -13.07 -0.83 0.40
C VAL A 168 -11.62 -0.40 0.28
N SER A 169 -10.77 -1.31 -0.21
CA SER A 169 -9.36 -1.08 -0.49
C SER A 169 -8.94 -1.85 -1.74
N ILE A 170 -7.80 -1.49 -2.31
CA ILE A 170 -7.05 -2.34 -3.22
C ILE A 170 -5.96 -3.06 -2.43
N ASP A 171 -5.47 -4.18 -2.93
CA ASP A 171 -4.46 -5.00 -2.26
C ASP A 171 -3.28 -5.25 -3.19
N ALA A 172 -2.15 -4.66 -2.85
CA ALA A 172 -0.89 -4.80 -3.56
C ALA A 172 0.00 -5.86 -2.89
N CYS A 173 0.41 -6.83 -3.67
CA CYS A 173 1.27 -7.91 -3.21
C CYS A 173 2.62 -7.86 -3.94
N CYS A 174 3.69 -8.23 -3.38
CA CYS A 174 3.97 -8.57 -1.98
C CYS A 174 5.26 -7.90 -1.56
N THR A 175 5.30 -7.35 -0.36
CA THR A 175 6.57 -6.89 0.22
C THR A 175 7.54 -8.07 0.29
N THR A 176 8.74 -7.92 -0.27
CA THR A 176 9.71 -8.99 -0.42
C THR A 176 11.16 -8.49 -0.41
N ASN A 177 12.09 -9.43 -0.32
CA ASN A 177 13.51 -9.17 -0.43
C ASN A 177 14.05 -9.78 -1.72
N ILE A 178 14.84 -9.02 -2.45
CA ILE A 178 15.57 -9.48 -3.62
C ILE A 178 17.07 -9.18 -3.47
N VAL A 179 17.90 -9.89 -4.21
CA VAL A 179 19.32 -9.51 -4.37
C VAL A 179 19.46 -8.55 -5.55
N PRO A 180 20.54 -7.74 -5.58
CA PRO A 180 20.83 -6.87 -6.73
C PRO A 180 20.77 -7.65 -8.04
N GLY A 181 20.06 -7.10 -9.04
CA GLY A 181 19.89 -7.73 -10.36
C GLY A 181 18.73 -8.73 -10.46
N GLN A 182 18.10 -9.09 -9.35
CA GLN A 182 16.91 -9.95 -9.36
C GLN A 182 15.65 -9.15 -9.65
N SER A 183 14.67 -9.81 -10.26
CA SER A 183 13.34 -9.25 -10.55
C SER A 183 12.28 -9.98 -9.74
N ILE A 184 11.21 -9.27 -9.43
CA ILE A 184 10.02 -9.80 -8.76
C ILE A 184 8.76 -9.32 -9.46
N ASN A 185 7.75 -10.15 -9.48
CA ASN A 185 6.43 -9.79 -9.97
C ASN A 185 5.61 -9.13 -8.86
N LEU A 186 5.15 -7.91 -9.10
CA LEU A 186 4.23 -7.20 -8.21
C LEU A 186 2.85 -7.28 -8.81
N THR A 187 1.86 -7.55 -7.97
CA THR A 187 0.46 -7.66 -8.38
C THR A 187 -0.40 -6.75 -7.53
N VAL A 188 -1.54 -6.34 -8.07
CA VAL A 188 -2.56 -5.60 -7.35
C VAL A 188 -3.94 -6.12 -7.75
N THR A 189 -4.85 -6.17 -6.79
CA THR A 189 -6.23 -6.63 -6.97
C THR A 189 -7.21 -5.67 -6.31
N GLY A 190 -8.50 -5.81 -6.62
CA GLY A 190 -9.59 -5.08 -5.97
C GLY A 190 -10.06 -3.84 -6.72
N GLY A 191 -9.30 -3.29 -7.67
CA GLY A 191 -9.76 -2.17 -8.50
C GLY A 191 -10.62 -2.60 -9.69
N ASP A 192 -11.12 -1.62 -10.42
CA ASP A 192 -11.78 -1.82 -11.71
C ASP A 192 -10.71 -2.01 -12.79
N GLU A 193 -10.68 -3.19 -13.41
CA GLU A 193 -9.70 -3.52 -14.45
C GLU A 193 -9.83 -2.64 -15.70
N ASP A 194 -11.03 -2.16 -16.01
CA ASP A 194 -11.27 -1.28 -17.16
C ASP A 194 -10.67 0.12 -16.95
N LEU A 195 -10.59 0.59 -15.70
CA LEU A 195 -9.95 1.85 -15.32
C LEU A 195 -8.43 1.69 -15.12
N GLY A 196 -7.99 0.48 -14.85
CA GLY A 196 -6.59 0.10 -14.72
C GLY A 196 -5.93 0.59 -13.44
N TYR A 197 -4.63 0.28 -13.34
CA TYR A 197 -3.79 0.63 -12.20
C TYR A 197 -2.60 1.47 -12.64
N THR A 198 -2.11 2.32 -11.75
CA THR A 198 -0.91 3.15 -11.97
C THR A 198 0.07 3.00 -10.82
N TRP A 199 1.33 2.66 -11.14
CA TRP A 199 2.42 2.42 -10.22
C TRP A 199 3.41 3.59 -10.19
N PHE A 200 3.92 3.91 -9.00
CA PHE A 200 4.94 4.92 -8.77
C PHE A 200 5.88 4.50 -7.61
N PRO A 201 7.20 4.79 -7.69
CA PRO A 201 7.93 5.39 -8.81
C PRO A 201 8.08 4.41 -10.00
N ASN A 202 8.44 4.94 -11.17
CA ASN A 202 8.71 4.12 -12.36
C ASN A 202 10.08 3.41 -12.33
N TYR A 203 10.90 3.71 -11.34
CA TYR A 203 12.26 3.18 -11.21
C TYR A 203 12.25 1.65 -11.06
N GLY A 204 12.95 0.97 -11.96
CA GLY A 204 13.04 -0.49 -11.95
C GLY A 204 11.75 -1.24 -12.30
N LEU A 205 10.70 -0.58 -12.78
CA LEU A 205 9.47 -1.23 -13.24
C LEU A 205 9.49 -1.50 -14.74
N SER A 206 8.96 -2.65 -15.15
CA SER A 206 8.73 -2.99 -16.55
C SER A 206 7.63 -2.15 -17.19
N SER A 207 6.64 -1.74 -16.42
CA SER A 207 5.52 -0.87 -16.77
C SER A 207 5.10 -0.05 -15.56
N THR A 208 4.52 1.12 -15.78
CA THR A 208 3.85 1.91 -14.74
C THR A 208 2.35 1.68 -14.69
N THR A 209 1.81 0.80 -15.52
CA THR A 209 0.37 0.50 -15.58
C THR A 209 0.13 -1.00 -15.68
N GLY A 210 -1.02 -1.43 -15.14
CA GLY A 210 -1.48 -2.82 -15.16
C GLY A 210 -1.59 -3.43 -13.76
N SER A 211 -2.36 -4.51 -13.67
CA SER A 211 -2.56 -5.29 -12.43
C SER A 211 -1.34 -6.14 -12.06
N GLU A 212 -0.39 -6.28 -12.98
CA GLU A 212 0.84 -7.05 -12.83
C GLU A 212 2.00 -6.30 -13.49
N VAL A 213 3.08 -6.08 -12.75
CA VAL A 213 4.31 -5.43 -13.24
C VAL A 213 5.54 -6.14 -12.69
N ILE A 214 6.63 -6.16 -13.46
CA ILE A 214 7.90 -6.70 -12.99
C ILE A 214 8.73 -5.56 -12.41
N ALA A 215 9.20 -5.73 -11.17
CA ALA A 215 10.09 -4.80 -10.48
C ALA A 215 11.49 -5.39 -10.36
N SER A 216 12.50 -4.60 -10.74
CA SER A 216 13.94 -4.92 -10.63
C SER A 216 14.71 -3.69 -10.15
N PRO A 217 14.39 -3.20 -8.93
CA PRO A 217 15.06 -2.02 -8.39
C PRO A 217 16.51 -2.36 -7.98
N GLY A 218 17.44 -1.43 -8.21
CA GLY A 218 18.84 -1.56 -7.75
C GLY A 218 19.06 -1.19 -6.28
N VAL A 219 18.05 -0.58 -5.63
CA VAL A 219 18.04 -0.21 -4.20
C VAL A 219 16.66 -0.47 -3.63
N THR A 220 16.57 -0.66 -2.31
CA THR A 220 15.28 -0.81 -1.63
C THR A 220 14.32 0.30 -2.05
N THR A 221 13.18 -0.09 -2.59
CA THR A 221 12.21 0.82 -3.18
C THR A 221 10.80 0.46 -2.71
N THR A 222 10.06 1.45 -2.25
CA THR A 222 8.62 1.31 -1.99
C THR A 222 7.86 1.80 -3.21
N TYR A 223 7.04 0.94 -3.77
CA TYR A 223 6.13 1.24 -4.87
C TYR A 223 4.74 1.47 -4.32
N SER A 224 4.13 2.58 -4.72
CA SER A 224 2.71 2.84 -4.49
C SER A 224 1.95 2.51 -5.76
N VAL A 225 0.77 1.95 -5.61
CA VAL A 225 -0.16 1.70 -6.71
C VAL A 225 -1.47 2.41 -6.43
N SER A 226 -2.06 2.99 -7.47
CA SER A 226 -3.39 3.59 -7.43
C SER A 226 -4.32 2.81 -8.35
N GLY A 227 -5.53 2.56 -7.89
CA GLY A 227 -6.62 1.97 -8.66
C GLY A 227 -7.94 2.68 -8.38
N PHE A 228 -8.96 2.39 -9.16
CA PHE A 228 -10.28 3.02 -9.03
C PHE A 228 -11.36 1.95 -8.95
N PHE A 229 -12.39 2.19 -8.16
CA PHE A 229 -13.68 1.50 -8.22
C PHE A 229 -14.75 2.34 -7.51
N GLY A 230 -16.01 2.19 -7.89
CA GLY A 230 -17.13 2.95 -7.30
C GLY A 230 -16.98 4.47 -7.40
N GLY A 231 -16.23 4.99 -8.39
CA GLY A 231 -15.95 6.42 -8.52
C GLY A 231 -14.86 6.95 -7.58
N CYS A 232 -14.27 6.11 -6.76
CA CYS A 232 -13.23 6.44 -5.79
C CYS A 232 -11.84 6.00 -6.25
N GLN A 233 -10.80 6.74 -5.84
CA GLN A 233 -9.41 6.34 -6.00
C GLN A 233 -8.91 5.72 -4.70
N TYR A 234 -8.24 4.59 -4.82
CA TYR A 234 -7.61 3.87 -3.71
C TYR A 234 -6.13 3.70 -3.97
N THR A 235 -5.35 3.61 -2.91
CA THR A 235 -3.90 3.45 -3.00
C THR A 235 -3.42 2.35 -2.05
N ASP A 236 -2.36 1.65 -2.46
CA ASP A 236 -1.64 0.73 -1.60
C ASP A 236 -0.15 0.78 -1.92
N ALA A 237 0.67 0.16 -1.09
CA ALA A 237 2.11 0.20 -1.26
C ALA A 237 2.79 -1.11 -0.91
N VAL A 238 3.79 -1.46 -1.70
CA VAL A 238 4.62 -2.64 -1.49
C VAL A 238 6.10 -2.25 -1.50
N THR A 239 6.87 -2.80 -0.56
CA THR A 239 8.31 -2.54 -0.49
C THR A 239 9.10 -3.73 -1.02
N VAL A 240 9.92 -3.47 -2.03
CA VAL A 240 10.93 -4.39 -2.52
C VAL A 240 12.26 -4.00 -1.87
N SER A 241 12.69 -4.79 -0.90
CA SER A 241 13.97 -4.58 -0.22
C SER A 241 15.09 -5.20 -1.04
N VAL A 242 16.09 -4.41 -1.40
CA VAL A 242 17.26 -4.87 -2.11
C VAL A 242 18.40 -5.02 -1.11
N GLY A 243 18.79 -6.27 -0.90
CA GLY A 243 19.85 -6.61 0.03
C GLY A 243 20.51 -7.92 -0.35
N ASN A 244 21.61 -8.21 0.30
CA ASN A 244 22.25 -9.51 0.16
C ASN A 244 21.56 -10.47 1.15
N PRO A 245 20.79 -11.48 0.70
CA PRO A 245 20.17 -12.45 1.59
C PRO A 245 21.21 -13.37 2.24
N LEU A 246 22.46 -13.30 1.77
CA LEU A 246 23.57 -14.06 2.33
C LEU A 246 24.16 -13.29 3.50
N GLY A 247 24.27 -13.93 4.66
CA GLY A 247 25.06 -13.45 5.78
C GLY A 247 26.54 -13.61 5.46
N ILE A 248 27.13 -12.67 4.69
CA ILE A 248 28.55 -12.72 4.29
C ILE A 248 29.39 -12.00 5.34
N PRO A 249 30.20 -12.74 6.15
CA PRO A 249 31.07 -12.12 7.14
C PRO A 249 32.18 -11.30 6.47
N THR A 250 32.49 -10.14 7.03
CA THR A 250 33.58 -9.28 6.55
C THR A 250 34.95 -9.63 7.13
N SER A 251 35.01 -10.56 8.10
CA SER A 251 36.24 -11.07 8.71
C SER A 251 36.04 -12.48 9.29
N PHE A 252 37.15 -13.21 9.41
CA PHE A 252 37.21 -14.48 10.16
C PHE A 252 38.61 -14.70 10.72
N THR A 253 38.77 -15.64 11.67
CA THR A 253 39.95 -15.82 12.45
C THR A 253 40.46 -17.28 12.38
N PRO A 254 41.08 -17.72 11.27
CA PRO A 254 41.53 -19.09 11.10
C PRO A 254 42.81 -19.35 11.94
N ASN A 255 42.67 -19.46 13.27
CA ASN A 255 43.73 -19.67 14.24
C ASN A 255 43.69 -21.06 14.89
N GLY A 256 42.66 -21.87 14.61
CA GLY A 256 42.51 -23.24 15.09
C GLY A 256 41.86 -23.37 16.47
N ASP A 257 41.21 -22.33 16.99
CA ASP A 257 40.50 -22.35 18.28
C ASP A 257 39.05 -22.82 18.18
N LEU A 258 38.59 -23.19 16.97
CA LEU A 258 37.23 -23.62 16.60
C LEU A 258 36.18 -22.48 16.62
N ILE A 259 36.60 -21.23 16.74
CA ILE A 259 35.72 -20.07 16.71
C ILE A 259 36.06 -19.22 15.46
N ASN A 260 35.12 -19.08 14.55
CA ASN A 260 35.30 -18.33 13.29
C ASN A 260 36.54 -18.75 12.47
N ASP A 261 36.96 -20.02 12.56
CA ASP A 261 38.06 -20.57 11.78
C ASP A 261 37.72 -20.74 10.27
N LEU A 262 36.46 -20.72 9.97
CA LEU A 262 35.93 -20.89 8.60
C LEU A 262 35.14 -19.63 8.18
N TRP A 263 35.31 -19.21 6.97
CA TRP A 263 34.49 -18.16 6.39
C TRP A 263 33.14 -18.76 5.98
N SER A 264 32.24 -18.91 6.93
CA SER A 264 30.90 -19.45 6.69
C SER A 264 29.97 -18.34 6.22
N ILE A 265 29.27 -18.58 5.12
CA ILE A 265 28.31 -17.64 4.53
C ILE A 265 26.92 -18.18 4.79
N ASP A 266 26.17 -17.50 5.66
CA ASP A 266 24.80 -17.90 5.97
C ASP A 266 23.92 -17.78 4.74
N GLY A 267 23.04 -18.77 4.52
CA GLY A 267 22.14 -18.83 3.39
C GLY A 267 22.74 -19.33 2.08
N LEU A 268 24.08 -19.46 1.94
CA LEU A 268 24.70 -19.88 0.68
C LEU A 268 24.47 -21.37 0.36
N THR A 269 24.23 -22.20 1.36
CA THR A 269 24.00 -23.65 1.19
C THR A 269 22.73 -23.99 0.39
N GLN A 270 21.79 -23.06 0.27
CA GLN A 270 20.61 -23.22 -0.58
C GLN A 270 20.93 -23.11 -2.09
N TYR A 271 22.09 -22.53 -2.44
CA TYR A 271 22.57 -22.37 -3.81
C TYR A 271 23.67 -23.39 -4.12
N ASN A 272 23.27 -24.63 -4.39
CA ASN A 272 24.21 -25.74 -4.58
C ASN A 272 25.09 -25.63 -5.85
N THR A 273 24.80 -24.68 -6.72
CA THR A 273 25.55 -24.34 -7.93
C THR A 273 26.38 -23.05 -7.81
N ALA A 274 26.32 -22.37 -6.64
CA ALA A 274 27.05 -21.14 -6.44
C ALA A 274 28.57 -21.32 -6.61
N ASP A 275 29.19 -20.45 -7.42
CA ASP A 275 30.66 -20.42 -7.64
C ASP A 275 31.27 -19.29 -6.80
N VAL A 276 31.95 -19.68 -5.73
CA VAL A 276 32.64 -18.79 -4.80
C VAL A 276 34.10 -18.70 -5.17
N ARG A 277 34.59 -17.51 -5.45
CA ARG A 277 35.98 -17.23 -5.81
C ARG A 277 36.56 -16.16 -4.87
N ILE A 278 37.78 -16.40 -4.37
CA ILE A 278 38.48 -15.46 -3.49
C ILE A 278 39.83 -15.13 -4.09
N PHE A 279 40.16 -13.84 -4.07
CA PHE A 279 41.34 -13.28 -4.72
C PHE A 279 42.18 -12.51 -3.68
N ASP A 280 43.48 -12.51 -3.88
CA ASP A 280 44.39 -11.62 -3.15
C ASP A 280 44.31 -10.16 -3.71
N ARG A 281 45.07 -9.25 -3.09
CA ARG A 281 45.14 -7.83 -3.49
C ARG A 281 45.64 -7.58 -4.91
N TRP A 282 46.29 -8.58 -5.53
CA TRP A 282 46.80 -8.49 -6.89
C TRP A 282 45.88 -9.17 -7.92
N GLY A 283 44.71 -9.65 -7.48
CA GLY A 283 43.74 -10.34 -8.33
C GLY A 283 44.09 -11.82 -8.58
N GLN A 284 45.05 -12.40 -7.85
CA GLN A 284 45.37 -13.81 -7.98
C GLN A 284 44.34 -14.65 -7.20
N LEU A 285 43.77 -15.68 -7.85
CA LEU A 285 42.83 -16.61 -7.24
C LEU A 285 43.53 -17.42 -6.12
N VAL A 286 43.02 -17.35 -4.92
CA VAL A 286 43.53 -18.11 -3.75
C VAL A 286 42.59 -19.23 -3.30
N TYR A 287 41.30 -19.13 -3.65
CA TYR A 287 40.31 -20.16 -3.31
C TYR A 287 39.18 -20.14 -4.32
N ARG A 288 38.64 -21.34 -4.64
CA ARG A 288 37.40 -21.50 -5.41
C ARG A 288 36.62 -22.71 -4.91
N SER A 289 35.32 -22.58 -4.81
CA SER A 289 34.39 -23.68 -4.47
C SER A 289 33.11 -23.53 -5.26
N VAL A 290 32.56 -24.64 -5.75
CA VAL A 290 31.22 -24.71 -6.31
C VAL A 290 30.32 -25.40 -5.30
N GLY A 291 29.14 -24.79 -5.01
CA GLY A 291 28.19 -25.25 -4.01
C GLY A 291 28.61 -24.95 -2.56
N TYR A 292 29.81 -24.47 -2.34
CA TYR A 292 30.36 -24.03 -1.04
C TYR A 292 30.14 -24.99 0.14
N ALA A 293 30.17 -26.31 -0.15
CA ALA A 293 30.00 -27.34 0.87
C ALA A 293 31.11 -27.35 1.94
N GLN A 294 32.26 -26.76 1.62
CA GLN A 294 33.37 -26.58 2.53
C GLN A 294 33.72 -25.09 2.54
N PRO A 295 33.40 -24.37 3.64
CA PRO A 295 33.78 -22.98 3.78
C PRO A 295 35.29 -22.79 3.78
N TRP A 296 35.75 -21.63 3.28
CA TRP A 296 37.19 -21.34 3.21
C TRP A 296 37.82 -21.21 4.60
N ASN A 297 38.93 -21.88 4.79
CA ASN A 297 39.69 -21.93 6.04
C ASN A 297 40.96 -21.05 6.05
N GLY A 298 41.05 -20.08 5.12
CA GLY A 298 42.20 -19.18 5.04
C GLY A 298 43.48 -19.84 4.47
N LYS A 299 43.33 -20.92 3.68
CA LYS A 299 44.46 -21.61 3.06
C LYS A 299 44.35 -21.59 1.53
N ASN A 300 45.50 -21.61 0.87
CA ASN A 300 45.67 -21.87 -0.53
C ASN A 300 46.54 -23.10 -0.73
N GLY A 301 45.96 -24.19 -1.31
CA GLY A 301 46.69 -25.44 -1.50
C GLY A 301 47.23 -26.06 -0.20
N GLY A 302 46.59 -25.85 0.94
CA GLY A 302 46.98 -26.37 2.24
C GLY A 302 47.91 -25.44 3.01
N THR A 303 48.41 -24.35 2.44
CA THR A 303 49.29 -23.38 3.10
C THR A 303 48.48 -22.16 3.54
N ASP A 304 48.71 -21.68 4.75
CA ASP A 304 48.07 -20.48 5.29
C ASP A 304 48.38 -19.26 4.41
N VAL A 305 47.33 -18.52 4.01
CA VAL A 305 47.56 -17.25 3.34
C VAL A 305 47.87 -16.15 4.37
N PRO A 306 48.56 -15.07 4.01
CA PRO A 306 48.88 -13.97 4.91
C PRO A 306 47.64 -13.32 5.54
N VAL A 307 47.76 -12.75 6.74
CA VAL A 307 46.75 -11.86 7.30
C VAL A 307 46.57 -10.64 6.42
N GLY A 308 45.33 -10.17 6.28
CA GLY A 308 45.00 -9.03 5.43
C GLY A 308 43.67 -9.15 4.73
N THR A 309 43.47 -8.26 3.80
CA THR A 309 42.20 -8.17 3.02
C THR A 309 42.30 -8.97 1.74
N TYR A 310 41.26 -9.75 1.49
CA TYR A 310 40.99 -10.52 0.27
C TYR A 310 39.70 -10.03 -0.35
N TYR A 311 39.50 -10.31 -1.63
CA TYR A 311 38.29 -9.93 -2.36
C TYR A 311 37.57 -11.18 -2.81
N TYR A 312 36.23 -11.17 -2.75
CA TYR A 312 35.43 -12.28 -3.22
C TYR A 312 34.53 -11.91 -4.37
N ALA A 313 34.19 -12.93 -5.15
CA ALA A 313 33.15 -12.92 -6.17
C ALA A 313 32.31 -14.19 -6.02
N ILE A 314 31.00 -14.04 -5.87
CA ILE A 314 30.05 -15.13 -5.69
C ILE A 314 29.02 -15.03 -6.80
N ASP A 315 29.01 -16.05 -7.67
CA ASP A 315 27.97 -16.23 -8.68
C ASP A 315 27.01 -17.31 -8.16
N LEU A 316 25.74 -16.96 -7.91
CA LEU A 316 24.79 -17.91 -7.32
C LEU A 316 24.37 -19.01 -8.30
N ASN A 317 24.44 -18.74 -9.61
CA ASN A 317 24.11 -19.67 -10.69
C ASN A 317 22.76 -20.38 -10.46
N ASP A 318 21.76 -19.64 -9.97
CA ASP A 318 20.43 -20.19 -9.75
C ASP A 318 19.73 -20.39 -11.12
N PRO A 319 19.34 -21.63 -11.46
CA PRO A 319 18.71 -21.92 -12.74
C PRO A 319 17.31 -21.30 -12.89
N LEU A 320 16.70 -20.80 -11.81
CA LEU A 320 15.40 -20.16 -11.80
C LEU A 320 15.49 -18.63 -11.99
N SER A 321 16.70 -18.08 -12.03
CA SER A 321 16.94 -16.64 -12.15
C SER A 321 17.81 -16.35 -13.38
N VAL A 322 17.35 -15.45 -14.24
CA VAL A 322 17.95 -15.18 -15.54
C VAL A 322 19.11 -14.17 -15.48
N ASP A 323 19.22 -13.35 -14.41
CA ASP A 323 20.18 -12.25 -14.30
C ASP A 323 20.65 -12.03 -12.84
N PHE A 324 21.44 -12.97 -12.28
CA PHE A 324 22.19 -12.66 -11.07
C PHE A 324 23.48 -11.89 -11.40
N GLU A 325 23.59 -10.66 -10.91
CA GLU A 325 24.89 -10.01 -10.86
C GLU A 325 25.79 -10.75 -9.86
N THR A 326 27.09 -10.87 -10.21
CA THR A 326 28.11 -11.43 -9.32
C THR A 326 28.17 -10.59 -8.03
N ILE A 327 27.93 -11.21 -6.88
CA ILE A 327 28.07 -10.58 -5.56
C ILE A 327 29.54 -10.42 -5.27
N THR A 328 30.01 -9.20 -5.12
CA THR A 328 31.43 -8.89 -4.84
C THR A 328 31.60 -8.15 -3.52
N GLY A 329 32.74 -8.33 -2.91
CA GLY A 329 33.08 -7.63 -1.67
C GLY A 329 34.47 -7.99 -1.20
N PHE A 330 34.74 -7.72 0.10
CA PHE A 330 36.02 -8.02 0.74
C PHE A 330 35.83 -8.83 2.03
N ILE A 331 36.88 -9.54 2.39
CA ILE A 331 36.99 -10.28 3.64
C ILE A 331 38.38 -10.07 4.25
N SER A 332 38.44 -9.91 5.56
CA SER A 332 39.69 -9.75 6.28
C SER A 332 40.05 -11.01 7.09
N ILE A 333 41.25 -11.51 6.89
CA ILE A 333 41.83 -12.56 7.75
C ILE A 333 42.56 -11.90 8.91
N ILE A 334 42.18 -12.29 10.12
CA ILE A 334 42.80 -11.90 11.39
C ILE A 334 43.28 -13.18 12.08
N ARG A 335 44.48 -13.22 12.65
CA ARG A 335 45.04 -14.36 13.42
C ARG A 335 45.61 -13.91 14.73
#